data_97ea26007dae60528cb29f85052305d6
#
_entry.id   97ea26007dae60528cb29f85052305d6
#
_cell.length_a   1.000
_cell.length_b   1.000
_cell.length_c   1.000
_cell.angle_alpha   90.00
_cell.angle_beta   90.00
_cell.angle_gamma   90.00
#
_symmetry.space_group_name_H-M   'P 1'
#
loop_
_entity.id
_entity.type
_entity.pdbx_description
1 polymer ?
#
loop_
_entity_poly.entity_id
_entity_poly.type
_entity_poly.pdbx_seq_one_letter_code
_entity_poly.pdbx_strand_id
1 'polypeptide(L)'
;MAGIDEARAIIERARAKAKEIGVPMAIAVVDAGGHLVALERMDGAPFTAPEIAWGKAYTAAAWKAPSAALAERIGKDPAFSAA
;
A
#
# COMPACT_ATOMS: atom_id res chain seq x y z
N MET A 1 -12.08 -7.87 8.92
CA MET A 1 -10.94 -7.01 9.00
C MET A 1 -9.68 -7.77 8.69
N ALA A 2 -8.65 -7.09 8.27
CA ALA A 2 -7.51 -7.76 7.67
C ALA A 2 -6.67 -8.52 8.69
N GLY A 3 -6.69 -9.85 8.60
CA GLY A 3 -5.67 -10.68 9.20
C GLY A 3 -4.56 -10.90 8.20
N ILE A 4 -3.52 -11.67 8.58
CA ILE A 4 -2.35 -11.81 7.73
C ILE A 4 -2.68 -12.52 6.41
N ASP A 5 -3.55 -13.52 6.44
CA ASP A 5 -3.89 -14.23 5.20
C ASP A 5 -4.65 -13.33 4.24
N GLU A 6 -5.59 -12.56 4.76
CA GLU A 6 -6.32 -11.61 3.94
C GLU A 6 -5.40 -10.52 3.41
N ALA A 7 -4.47 -10.05 4.25
CA ALA A 7 -3.51 -9.03 3.85
C ALA A 7 -2.64 -9.52 2.71
N ARG A 8 -2.19 -10.77 2.78
CA ARG A 8 -1.37 -11.34 1.72
C ARG A 8 -2.13 -11.42 0.40
N ALA A 9 -3.41 -11.77 0.47
CA ALA A 9 -4.24 -11.84 -0.74
C ALA A 9 -4.40 -10.45 -1.35
N ILE A 10 -4.58 -9.42 -0.53
CA ILE A 10 -4.68 -8.05 -1.01
C ILE A 10 -3.38 -7.62 -1.68
N ILE A 11 -2.26 -7.90 -1.03
CA ILE A 11 -0.94 -7.53 -1.57
C ILE A 11 -0.71 -8.23 -2.90
N GLU A 12 -1.07 -9.50 -2.98
CA GLU A 12 -0.87 -10.26 -4.21
C GLU A 12 -1.63 -9.67 -5.38
N ARG A 13 -2.88 -9.29 -5.14
CA ARG A 13 -3.70 -8.66 -6.18
C ARG A 13 -3.14 -7.31 -6.59
N ALA A 14 -2.72 -6.50 -5.61
CA ALA A 14 -2.16 -5.19 -5.90
C ALA A 14 -0.86 -5.31 -6.67
N ARG A 15 -0.03 -6.29 -6.30
CA ARG A 15 1.24 -6.50 -6.97
C ARG A 15 1.03 -6.95 -8.41
N ALA A 16 0.07 -7.84 -8.62
CA ALA A 16 -0.24 -8.30 -9.98
C ALA A 16 -0.70 -7.15 -10.85
N LYS A 17 -1.54 -6.28 -10.31
CA LYS A 17 -2.01 -5.12 -11.06
C LYS A 17 -0.87 -4.15 -11.36
N ALA A 18 0.01 -3.94 -10.37
CA ALA A 18 1.17 -3.06 -10.56
C ALA A 18 2.06 -3.57 -11.68
N LYS A 19 2.27 -4.88 -11.74
CA LYS A 19 3.07 -5.47 -12.82
C LYS A 19 2.40 -5.29 -14.16
N GLU A 20 1.09 -5.46 -14.19
CA GLU A 20 0.32 -5.32 -15.42
C GLU A 20 0.46 -3.92 -16.01
N ILE A 21 0.39 -2.90 -15.17
CA ILE A 21 0.49 -1.52 -15.64
C ILE A 21 1.91 -1.00 -15.67
N GLY A 22 2.88 -1.81 -15.23
CA GLY A 22 4.29 -1.45 -15.30
C GLY A 22 4.72 -0.39 -14.30
N VAL A 23 4.07 -0.34 -13.14
CA VAL A 23 4.38 0.66 -12.11
C VAL A 23 4.79 -0.03 -10.83
N PRO A 24 6.08 0.03 -10.45
CA PRO A 24 6.49 -0.51 -9.16
C PRO A 24 5.92 0.32 -8.02
N MET A 25 5.51 -0.35 -6.94
CA MET A 25 4.89 0.36 -5.83
C MET A 25 5.13 -0.38 -4.53
N ALA A 26 4.80 0.28 -3.43
CA ALA A 26 4.73 -0.36 -2.14
C ALA A 26 3.26 -0.53 -1.77
N ILE A 27 2.96 -1.60 -1.05
CA ILE A 27 1.59 -1.90 -0.65
C ILE A 27 1.60 -2.14 0.85
N ALA A 28 0.75 -1.42 1.57
CA ALA A 28 0.62 -1.56 3.02
C ALA A 28 -0.81 -1.94 3.35
N VAL A 29 -0.96 -2.88 4.28
CA VAL A 29 -2.27 -3.29 4.77
C VAL A 29 -2.27 -3.09 6.28
N VAL A 30 -3.27 -2.37 6.77
CA VAL A 30 -3.44 -2.15 8.20
C VAL A 30 -4.79 -2.71 8.63
N ASP A 31 -4.94 -2.99 9.93
CA ASP A 31 -6.23 -3.44 10.46
C ASP A 31 -7.11 -2.23 10.81
N ALA A 32 -8.28 -2.51 11.36
CA ALA A 32 -9.24 -1.46 11.66
C ALA A 32 -8.71 -0.43 12.65
N GLY A 33 -7.78 -0.83 13.49
CA GLY A 33 -7.16 0.09 14.45
C GLY A 33 -5.99 0.86 13.88
N GLY A 34 -5.67 0.66 12.60
CA GLY A 34 -4.56 1.34 11.98
C GLY A 34 -3.22 0.65 12.18
N HIS A 35 -3.23 -0.56 12.75
CA HIS A 35 -1.99 -1.29 13.02
C HIS A 35 -1.52 -1.99 11.75
N LEU A 36 -0.24 -1.91 11.48
CA LEU A 36 0.34 -2.52 10.28
C LEU A 36 0.26 -4.04 10.37
N VAL A 37 -0.32 -4.64 9.35
CA VAL A 37 -0.41 -6.10 9.23
C VAL A 37 0.65 -6.61 8.27
N ALA A 38 0.82 -5.96 7.13
CA ALA A 38 1.78 -6.39 6.13
C ALA A 38 2.20 -5.21 5.27
N LEU A 39 3.44 -5.27 4.78
CA LEU A 39 3.99 -4.20 3.97
C LEU A 39 4.99 -4.82 3.00
N GLU A 40 4.85 -4.50 1.72
CA GLU A 40 5.78 -4.96 0.69
C GLU A 40 6.21 -3.81 -0.19
N ARG A 41 7.45 -3.80 -0.58
CA ARG A 41 7.96 -2.86 -1.56
C ARG A 41 8.43 -3.65 -2.78
N MET A 42 7.85 -3.36 -3.93
CA MET A 42 8.28 -3.99 -5.17
C MET A 42 9.64 -3.44 -5.59
N ASP A 43 10.41 -4.28 -6.28
CA ASP A 43 11.67 -3.83 -6.86
C ASP A 43 11.41 -2.67 -7.80
N GLY A 44 12.22 -1.65 -7.69
CA GLY A 44 12.07 -0.46 -8.52
C GLY A 44 11.28 0.65 -7.87
N ALA A 45 10.55 0.38 -6.80
CA ALA A 45 9.86 1.44 -6.06
C ALA A 45 10.88 2.19 -5.21
N PRO A 46 10.72 3.52 -5.05
CA PRO A 46 11.65 4.31 -4.23
C PRO A 46 11.65 3.82 -2.78
N PHE A 47 12.75 4.10 -2.08
CA PHE A 47 12.88 3.65 -0.69
C PHE A 47 11.86 4.34 0.23
N THR A 48 11.31 5.47 -0.18
CA THR A 48 10.30 6.17 0.59
C THR A 48 8.90 5.62 0.39
N ALA A 49 8.68 4.77 -0.61
CA ALA A 49 7.35 4.26 -0.94
C ALA A 49 6.70 3.50 0.21
N PRO A 50 7.41 2.64 0.96
CA PRO A 50 6.75 1.91 2.06
C PRO A 50 6.16 2.84 3.13
N GLU A 51 6.89 3.88 3.49
CA GLU A 51 6.41 4.80 4.52
C GLU A 51 5.19 5.57 4.06
N ILE A 52 5.19 5.98 2.81
CA ILE A 52 4.06 6.71 2.23
C ILE A 52 2.84 5.80 2.16
N ALA A 53 3.02 4.56 1.70
CA ALA A 53 1.93 3.60 1.61
C ALA A 53 1.33 3.32 2.99
N TRP A 54 2.20 3.13 3.98
CA TRP A 54 1.76 2.90 5.36
C TRP A 54 0.99 4.11 5.89
N GLY A 55 1.52 5.31 5.66
CA GLY A 55 0.84 6.52 6.10
C GLY A 55 -0.54 6.68 5.51
N LYS A 56 -0.69 6.37 4.23
CA LYS A 56 -1.99 6.46 3.57
C LYS A 56 -2.95 5.40 4.08
N ALA A 57 -2.47 4.18 4.30
CA ALA A 57 -3.32 3.12 4.85
C ALA A 57 -3.77 3.48 6.28
N TYR A 58 -2.85 4.01 7.07
CA TYR A 58 -3.16 4.45 8.42
C TYR A 58 -4.24 5.53 8.40
N THR A 59 -4.08 6.51 7.53
CA THR A 59 -5.05 7.60 7.40
C THR A 59 -6.42 7.08 6.97
N ALA A 60 -6.43 6.15 6.01
CA ALA A 60 -7.69 5.56 5.56
C ALA A 60 -8.40 4.85 6.70
N ALA A 61 -7.66 4.12 7.53
CA ALA A 61 -8.25 3.44 8.69
C ALA A 61 -8.77 4.45 9.70
N ALA A 62 -8.03 5.52 9.93
CA ALA A 62 -8.44 6.56 10.88
C ALA A 62 -9.74 7.22 10.46
N TRP A 63 -9.95 7.35 9.16
CA TRP A 63 -11.18 7.95 8.63
C TRP A 63 -12.27 6.91 8.42
N LYS A 64 -12.04 5.68 8.91
CA LYS A 64 -13.01 4.58 8.80
C LYS A 64 -13.37 4.28 7.36
N ALA A 65 -12.36 4.32 6.49
CA ALA A 65 -12.55 3.97 5.09
C ALA A 65 -12.96 2.51 4.95
N PRO A 66 -13.73 2.16 3.91
CA PRO A 66 -14.16 0.76 3.74
C PRO A 66 -12.99 -0.20 3.59
N SER A 67 -11.88 0.25 3.03
CA SER A 67 -10.70 -0.59 2.86
C SER A 67 -9.55 0.00 3.66
N ALA A 68 -8.85 -0.86 4.39
CA ALA A 68 -7.66 -0.45 5.14
C ALA A 68 -6.39 -0.79 4.36
N ALA A 69 -6.50 -1.05 3.06
CA ALA A 69 -5.37 -1.38 2.23
C ALA A 69 -5.20 -0.33 1.16
N LEU A 70 -3.99 0.18 1.02
CA LEU A 70 -3.67 1.17 0.00
C LEU A 70 -2.37 0.79 -0.68
N ALA A 71 -2.33 0.98 -1.99
CA ALA A 71 -1.11 0.84 -2.77
C ALA A 71 -0.66 2.23 -3.16
N GLU A 72 0.59 2.52 -2.91
CA GLU A 72 1.15 3.83 -3.22
C GLU A 72 1.96 3.73 -4.50
N ARG A 73 1.58 4.51 -5.50
CA ARG A 73 2.23 4.53 -6.79
C ARG A 73 3.23 5.67 -6.83
N ILE A 74 4.50 5.32 -6.84
CA ILE A 74 5.58 6.28 -6.72
C ILE A 74 6.60 6.02 -7.82
N GLY A 75 7.37 7.03 -8.13
CA GLY A 75 8.48 6.91 -9.07
C GLY A 75 8.15 7.37 -10.45
N LYS A 76 6.89 7.34 -10.82
CA LYS A 76 6.47 7.83 -12.13
C LYS A 76 5.71 9.12 -12.07
N ASP A 77 5.23 9.49 -10.91
CA ASP A 77 4.46 10.71 -10.72
C ASP A 77 5.09 11.53 -9.61
N PRO A 78 5.90 12.52 -9.97
CA PRO A 78 6.57 13.33 -8.94
C PRO A 78 5.60 14.06 -8.01
N ALA A 79 4.48 14.51 -8.52
CA ALA A 79 3.50 15.19 -7.69
C ALA A 79 2.92 14.23 -6.67
N PHE A 80 2.70 12.99 -7.08
CA PHE A 80 2.17 11.98 -6.20
C PHE A 80 3.19 11.60 -5.12
N SER A 81 4.45 11.44 -5.52
CA SER A 81 5.47 11.07 -4.55
C SER A 81 5.79 12.24 -3.60
N ALA A 82 5.47 13.47 -3.98
CA ALA A 82 5.65 14.61 -3.08
C ALA A 82 4.52 14.71 -2.05
N ALA A 83 3.44 14.02 -2.27
CA ALA A 83 2.33 14.02 -1.33
C ALA A 83 2.61 13.08 -0.18
#